data_df63418513a00362a05df0b8913ceb4a
#
_entry.id   df63418513a00362a05df0b8913ceb4a
#
_cell.length_a   1.000
_cell.length_b   1.000
_cell.length_c   1.000
_cell.angle_alpha   90.00
_cell.angle_beta   90.00
_cell.angle_gamma   90.00
#
_symmetry.space_group_name_H-M   'P 1'
#
loop_
_entity.id
_entity.type
_entity.pdbx_description
1 polymer ?
#
loop_
_entity_poly.entity_id
_entity_poly.type
_entity_poly.pdbx_seq_one_letter_code
_entity_poly.pdbx_strand_id
1 'polypeptide(L)'
;MNPAKHNGPYFVGIDIGGTNVKVGIVDDNGKSLAFCKTKTEVDKGVDAGLKNIYQAITDVLSDCQFTMDDIKAIGIATPGTMDIPGGKLVDPPNLPTWKGFPIRQTVCDHYSGKKTIYQNDANAAAYGEYWIGGAREARSLVLWTLGTGVGCGIIIDEMIIEGRHSHGGECGHMIIQMTNGRLCDSGQYGTLEAYSGGKSLVRHCQELLDAGRSSLLHSMIEGGKELSPLLISQAAEQEDELAIELIMESAMCLGVGTTTLMHTIDPDMILFGGAVTFGGRDSELGQRFLQRIREEARQRAFKVPYENTIIDFAELGSDAGYI
;
A
#
# COMPACT_ATOMS: atom_id res chain seq x y z
N MET A 1 -32.29 -20.86 -0.77
CA MET A 1 -31.97 -20.45 -2.15
C MET A 1 -30.57 -20.98 -2.45
N ASN A 2 -30.39 -21.78 -3.46
CA ASN A 2 -29.06 -22.25 -3.87
C ASN A 2 -28.23 -21.01 -4.23
N PRO A 3 -27.09 -20.75 -3.59
CA PRO A 3 -26.21 -19.71 -4.06
C PRO A 3 -25.82 -20.08 -5.50
N ALA A 4 -25.97 -19.17 -6.43
CA ALA A 4 -25.51 -19.36 -7.80
C ALA A 4 -24.04 -19.81 -7.68
N LYS A 5 -23.72 -21.00 -8.20
CA LYS A 5 -22.35 -21.47 -8.29
C LYS A 5 -21.60 -20.45 -9.12
N HIS A 6 -20.80 -19.61 -8.46
CA HIS A 6 -19.82 -18.80 -9.15
C HIS A 6 -18.91 -19.77 -9.90
N ASN A 7 -18.63 -19.49 -11.16
CA ASN A 7 -17.72 -20.33 -11.94
C ASN A 7 -16.29 -20.08 -11.43
N GLY A 8 -15.65 -21.11 -10.84
CA GLY A 8 -14.23 -21.04 -10.50
C GLY A 8 -13.35 -20.87 -11.73
N PRO A 9 -12.03 -20.71 -11.55
CA PRO A 9 -11.27 -21.03 -10.33
C PRO A 9 -11.41 -20.01 -9.19
N TYR A 10 -11.18 -20.48 -7.95
CA TYR A 10 -11.19 -19.64 -6.76
C TYR A 10 -9.80 -19.54 -6.16
N PHE A 11 -9.51 -18.41 -5.53
CA PHE A 11 -8.22 -18.12 -4.92
C PHE A 11 -8.42 -17.60 -3.50
N VAL A 12 -7.50 -17.94 -2.61
CA VAL A 12 -7.37 -17.29 -1.29
C VAL A 12 -6.30 -16.23 -1.39
N GLY A 13 -6.63 -14.98 -1.09
CA GLY A 13 -5.68 -13.89 -0.96
C GLY A 13 -5.45 -13.55 0.51
N ILE A 14 -4.19 -13.32 0.90
CA ILE A 14 -3.76 -13.01 2.26
C ILE A 14 -2.88 -11.77 2.21
N ASP A 15 -3.35 -10.66 2.80
CA ASP A 15 -2.59 -9.42 2.96
C ASP A 15 -2.17 -9.28 4.45
N ILE A 16 -0.88 -9.46 4.73
CA ILE A 16 -0.33 -9.47 6.09
C ILE A 16 0.33 -8.13 6.39
N GLY A 17 -0.37 -7.25 7.08
CA GLY A 17 0.20 -6.01 7.60
C GLY A 17 0.75 -6.14 9.02
N GLY A 18 1.45 -5.12 9.50
CA GLY A 18 2.02 -5.10 10.86
C GLY A 18 0.99 -5.16 11.99
N THR A 19 -0.25 -4.74 11.76
CA THR A 19 -1.31 -4.72 12.78
C THR A 19 -2.42 -5.73 12.50
N ASN A 20 -2.80 -5.89 11.26
CA ASN A 20 -3.91 -6.74 10.85
C ASN A 20 -3.51 -7.58 9.64
N VAL A 21 -4.16 -8.74 9.55
CA VAL A 21 -4.18 -9.60 8.36
C VAL A 21 -5.56 -9.49 7.73
N LYS A 22 -5.61 -9.39 6.42
CA LYS A 22 -6.82 -9.51 5.62
C LYS A 22 -6.77 -10.80 4.83
N VAL A 23 -7.85 -11.55 4.83
CA VAL A 23 -7.99 -12.80 4.07
C VAL A 23 -9.28 -12.73 3.28
N GLY A 24 -9.21 -13.03 1.99
CA GLY A 24 -10.39 -13.08 1.13
C GLY A 24 -10.38 -14.27 0.20
N ILE A 25 -11.57 -14.65 -0.27
CA ILE A 25 -11.74 -15.57 -1.40
C ILE A 25 -12.22 -14.77 -2.58
N VAL A 26 -11.51 -14.89 -3.69
CA VAL A 26 -11.85 -14.23 -4.95
C VAL A 26 -12.08 -15.25 -6.07
N ASP A 27 -12.97 -14.94 -7.00
CA ASP A 27 -13.14 -15.71 -8.23
C ASP A 27 -12.18 -15.23 -9.34
N ASP A 28 -12.24 -15.87 -10.50
CA ASP A 28 -11.40 -15.56 -11.67
C ASP A 28 -11.67 -14.18 -12.30
N ASN A 29 -12.68 -13.48 -11.84
CA ASN A 29 -12.98 -12.11 -12.24
C ASN A 29 -12.57 -11.09 -11.15
N GLY A 30 -11.88 -11.54 -10.10
CA GLY A 30 -11.46 -10.72 -8.97
C GLY A 30 -12.60 -10.33 -8.02
N LYS A 31 -13.79 -10.94 -8.17
CA LYS A 31 -14.90 -10.66 -7.27
C LYS A 31 -14.64 -11.29 -5.90
N SER A 32 -14.64 -10.47 -4.87
CA SER A 32 -14.58 -10.96 -3.48
C SER A 32 -15.87 -11.68 -3.11
N LEU A 33 -15.75 -12.94 -2.69
CA LEU A 33 -16.86 -13.82 -2.30
C LEU A 33 -17.01 -13.89 -0.78
N ALA A 34 -15.90 -13.84 -0.04
CA ALA A 34 -15.83 -13.77 1.41
C ALA A 34 -14.61 -12.97 1.85
N PHE A 35 -14.68 -12.35 3.01
CA PHE A 35 -13.62 -11.54 3.56
C PHE A 35 -13.58 -11.65 5.09
N CYS A 36 -12.37 -11.78 5.65
CA CYS A 36 -12.12 -11.76 7.09
C CYS A 36 -10.93 -10.84 7.39
N LYS A 37 -11.03 -10.10 8.49
CA LYS A 37 -9.93 -9.28 9.02
C LYS A 37 -9.61 -9.74 10.44
N THR A 38 -8.35 -10.05 10.70
CA THR A 38 -7.86 -10.48 12.01
C THR A 38 -6.61 -9.72 12.43
N LYS A 39 -6.13 -9.93 13.65
CA LYS A 39 -4.90 -9.31 14.16
C LYS A 39 -3.67 -10.12 13.75
N THR A 40 -2.60 -9.41 13.37
CA THR A 40 -1.29 -10.05 13.11
C THR A 40 -0.64 -10.52 14.40
N GLU A 41 -0.88 -9.81 15.54
CA GLU A 41 -0.32 -10.11 16.86
C GLU A 41 1.22 -10.25 16.84
N VAL A 42 1.89 -9.32 16.16
CA VAL A 42 3.35 -9.35 15.93
C VAL A 42 4.14 -9.57 17.21
N ASP A 43 3.72 -8.94 18.32
CA ASP A 43 4.40 -9.05 19.61
C ASP A 43 4.34 -10.47 20.22
N LYS A 44 3.36 -11.28 19.80
CA LYS A 44 3.22 -12.67 20.23
C LYS A 44 3.99 -13.67 19.36
N GLY A 45 4.66 -13.18 18.31
CA GLY A 45 5.49 -13.98 17.42
C GLY A 45 4.75 -14.63 16.26
N VAL A 46 5.50 -15.34 15.43
CA VAL A 46 5.03 -15.94 14.16
C VAL A 46 3.88 -16.93 14.37
N ASP A 47 3.97 -17.79 15.38
CA ASP A 47 2.98 -18.85 15.60
C ASP A 47 1.59 -18.28 15.90
N ALA A 48 1.51 -17.18 16.66
CA ALA A 48 0.25 -16.50 16.94
C ALA A 48 -0.36 -15.90 15.66
N GLY A 49 0.47 -15.24 14.86
CA GLY A 49 0.04 -14.70 13.57
C GLY A 49 -0.43 -15.78 12.60
N LEU A 50 0.30 -16.88 12.48
CA LEU A 50 -0.10 -18.03 11.64
C LEU A 50 -1.42 -18.65 12.09
N LYS A 51 -1.60 -18.82 13.41
CA LYS A 51 -2.86 -19.33 13.95
C LYS A 51 -4.05 -18.44 13.53
N ASN A 52 -3.90 -17.14 13.62
CA ASN A 52 -4.95 -16.19 13.21
C ASN A 52 -5.19 -16.24 11.69
N ILE A 53 -4.13 -16.37 10.88
CA ILE A 53 -4.25 -16.53 9.42
C ILE A 53 -5.01 -17.81 9.08
N TYR A 54 -4.65 -18.94 9.66
CA TYR A 54 -5.31 -20.22 9.38
C TYR A 54 -6.78 -20.23 9.83
N GLN A 55 -7.08 -19.60 10.96
CA GLN A 55 -8.46 -19.43 11.40
C GLN A 55 -9.25 -18.54 10.43
N ALA A 56 -8.69 -17.42 9.99
CA ALA A 56 -9.34 -16.54 9.02
C ALA A 56 -9.59 -17.22 7.67
N ILE A 57 -8.66 -18.08 7.20
CA ILE A 57 -8.87 -18.90 6.00
C ILE A 57 -10.02 -19.89 6.21
N THR A 58 -10.07 -20.53 7.38
CA THR A 58 -11.17 -21.46 7.72
C THR A 58 -12.51 -20.74 7.73
N ASP A 59 -12.57 -19.54 8.28
CA ASP A 59 -13.78 -18.73 8.38
C ASP A 59 -14.29 -18.35 6.96
N VAL A 60 -13.44 -17.81 6.10
CA VAL A 60 -13.85 -17.41 4.73
C VAL A 60 -14.23 -18.62 3.85
N LEU A 61 -13.58 -19.78 4.04
CA LEU A 61 -13.99 -21.02 3.38
C LEU A 61 -15.38 -21.46 3.82
N SER A 62 -15.65 -21.39 5.14
CA SER A 62 -16.96 -21.72 5.71
C SER A 62 -18.06 -20.79 5.19
N ASP A 63 -17.80 -19.49 5.11
CA ASP A 63 -18.75 -18.50 4.60
C ASP A 63 -19.17 -18.79 3.15
N CYS A 64 -18.23 -19.27 2.33
CA CYS A 64 -18.50 -19.69 0.95
C CYS A 64 -19.04 -21.13 0.84
N GLN A 65 -19.06 -21.90 1.92
CA GLN A 65 -19.31 -23.35 1.90
C GLN A 65 -18.30 -24.10 1.00
N PHE A 66 -17.05 -23.64 0.99
CA PHE A 66 -15.94 -24.23 0.25
C PHE A 66 -15.03 -25.04 1.17
N THR A 67 -14.25 -25.91 0.55
CA THR A 67 -13.10 -26.60 1.14
C THR A 67 -11.82 -26.10 0.48
N MET A 68 -10.66 -26.47 1.02
CA MET A 68 -9.39 -26.13 0.37
C MET A 68 -9.23 -26.80 -1.01
N ASP A 69 -9.96 -27.86 -1.30
CA ASP A 69 -9.94 -28.51 -2.61
C ASP A 69 -10.57 -27.63 -3.70
N ASP A 70 -11.53 -26.78 -3.34
CA ASP A 70 -12.17 -25.84 -4.26
C ASP A 70 -11.22 -24.67 -4.62
N ILE A 71 -10.16 -24.44 -3.84
CA ILE A 71 -9.20 -23.34 -4.03
C ILE A 71 -8.08 -23.75 -4.99
N LYS A 72 -7.87 -22.96 -6.02
CA LYS A 72 -6.84 -23.18 -7.05
C LYS A 72 -5.42 -22.86 -6.54
N ALA A 73 -5.28 -21.73 -5.85
CA ALA A 73 -4.00 -21.26 -5.29
C ALA A 73 -4.23 -20.29 -4.12
N ILE A 74 -3.17 -20.09 -3.33
CA ILE A 74 -3.11 -19.11 -2.24
C ILE A 74 -2.11 -18.04 -2.64
N GLY A 75 -2.50 -16.76 -2.58
CA GLY A 75 -1.62 -15.60 -2.71
C GLY A 75 -1.31 -15.02 -1.33
N ILE A 76 -0.06 -14.66 -1.07
CA ILE A 76 0.38 -14.03 0.18
C ILE A 76 1.10 -12.73 -0.17
N ALA A 77 0.67 -11.65 0.44
CA ALA A 77 1.33 -10.35 0.36
C ALA A 77 1.84 -9.93 1.75
N THR A 78 3.07 -9.40 1.83
CA THR A 78 3.64 -8.84 3.06
C THR A 78 4.40 -7.56 2.78
N PRO A 79 4.53 -6.66 3.77
CA PRO A 79 5.40 -5.49 3.64
C PRO A 79 6.86 -5.85 3.91
N GLY A 80 7.75 -4.95 3.52
CA GLY A 80 9.17 -4.94 3.89
C GLY A 80 10.07 -5.74 2.97
N THR A 81 11.32 -5.91 3.41
CA THR A 81 12.34 -6.60 2.62
C THR A 81 12.10 -8.10 2.58
N MET A 82 12.24 -8.69 1.40
CA MET A 82 11.90 -10.08 1.15
C MET A 82 12.79 -10.73 0.11
N ASP A 83 12.72 -12.06 0.06
CA ASP A 83 13.26 -12.90 -0.99
C ASP A 83 12.06 -13.59 -1.68
N ILE A 84 11.53 -12.99 -2.72
CA ILE A 84 10.35 -13.51 -3.44
C ILE A 84 10.63 -14.90 -4.03
N PRO A 85 11.74 -15.12 -4.77
CA PRO A 85 12.08 -16.46 -5.25
C PRO A 85 12.23 -17.50 -4.13
N GLY A 86 12.85 -17.13 -2.99
CA GLY A 86 12.98 -17.97 -1.80
C GLY A 86 11.72 -18.12 -0.98
N GLY A 87 10.72 -17.25 -1.17
CA GLY A 87 9.43 -17.31 -0.46
C GLY A 87 9.50 -16.93 1.01
N LYS A 88 10.39 -16.01 1.40
CA LYS A 88 10.65 -15.65 2.80
C LYS A 88 10.76 -14.14 3.03
N LEU A 89 10.34 -13.71 4.21
CA LEU A 89 10.64 -12.38 4.71
C LEU A 89 12.13 -12.31 5.09
N VAL A 90 12.80 -11.21 4.75
CA VAL A 90 14.23 -11.01 5.09
C VAL A 90 14.37 -10.20 6.37
N ASP A 91 13.95 -8.94 6.35
CA ASP A 91 13.99 -8.04 7.50
C ASP A 91 12.82 -7.03 7.44
N PRO A 92 11.59 -7.49 7.71
CA PRO A 92 10.41 -6.64 7.60
C PRO A 92 10.27 -5.74 8.84
N PRO A 93 10.39 -4.39 8.71
CA PRO A 93 10.36 -3.49 9.86
C PRO A 93 9.03 -3.51 10.62
N ASN A 94 7.93 -3.78 9.92
CA ASN A 94 6.59 -3.86 10.50
C ASN A 94 6.24 -5.26 11.07
N LEU A 95 7.11 -6.25 10.85
CA LEU A 95 6.96 -7.64 11.28
C LEU A 95 8.28 -8.17 11.85
N PRO A 96 8.88 -7.52 12.86
CA PRO A 96 10.27 -7.84 13.31
C PRO A 96 10.43 -9.27 13.80
N THR A 97 9.38 -9.87 14.38
CA THR A 97 9.40 -11.27 14.83
C THR A 97 9.35 -12.29 13.68
N TRP A 98 9.06 -11.83 12.45
CA TRP A 98 8.97 -12.66 11.24
C TRP A 98 10.26 -12.64 10.40
N LYS A 99 11.35 -12.08 10.93
CA LYS A 99 12.64 -12.00 10.24
C LYS A 99 13.15 -13.38 9.83
N GLY A 100 13.49 -13.55 8.54
CA GLY A 100 13.97 -14.81 7.97
C GLY A 100 12.91 -15.89 7.81
N PHE A 101 11.63 -15.61 8.07
CA PHE A 101 10.56 -16.61 8.10
C PHE A 101 10.14 -17.07 6.68
N PRO A 102 10.12 -18.40 6.39
CA PRO A 102 9.80 -18.97 5.08
C PRO A 102 8.27 -19.08 4.89
N ILE A 103 7.57 -17.95 4.83
CA ILE A 103 6.09 -17.87 4.84
C ILE A 103 5.44 -18.70 3.73
N ARG A 104 5.96 -18.64 2.49
CA ARG A 104 5.36 -19.37 1.36
C ARG A 104 5.39 -20.87 1.59
N GLN A 105 6.56 -21.42 2.00
CA GLN A 105 6.69 -22.84 2.23
C GLN A 105 5.83 -23.30 3.41
N THR A 106 5.81 -22.52 4.51
CA THR A 106 5.03 -22.83 5.71
C THR A 106 3.53 -22.92 5.40
N VAL A 107 2.97 -21.98 4.64
CA VAL A 107 1.56 -22.03 4.26
C VAL A 107 1.30 -23.15 3.25
N CYS A 108 2.19 -23.35 2.29
CA CYS A 108 2.10 -24.45 1.33
C CYS A 108 2.04 -25.82 2.03
N ASP A 109 2.92 -26.06 2.99
CA ASP A 109 2.98 -27.33 3.73
C ASP A 109 1.76 -27.53 4.62
N HIS A 110 1.26 -26.47 5.27
CA HIS A 110 0.07 -26.53 6.10
C HIS A 110 -1.17 -26.99 5.30
N TYR A 111 -1.26 -26.58 4.03
CA TYR A 111 -2.35 -26.98 3.12
C TYR A 111 -1.93 -28.07 2.12
N SER A 112 -1.13 -29.04 2.58
CA SER A 112 -0.80 -30.28 1.84
C SER A 112 -0.21 -30.04 0.45
N GLY A 113 0.63 -29.03 0.29
CA GLY A 113 1.28 -28.69 -0.97
C GLY A 113 0.44 -27.82 -1.91
N LYS A 114 -0.61 -27.16 -1.39
CA LYS A 114 -1.41 -26.21 -2.19
C LYS A 114 -0.50 -25.15 -2.82
N LYS A 115 -0.65 -24.89 -4.12
CA LYS A 115 0.11 -23.86 -4.83
C LYS A 115 0.00 -22.53 -4.08
N THR A 116 1.13 -22.01 -3.61
CA THR A 116 1.22 -20.77 -2.84
C THR A 116 2.19 -19.81 -3.52
N ILE A 117 1.75 -18.57 -3.75
CA ILE A 117 2.51 -17.48 -4.36
C ILE A 117 2.80 -16.47 -3.26
N TYR A 118 3.96 -15.83 -3.31
CA TYR A 118 4.39 -14.82 -2.35
C TYR A 118 4.82 -13.54 -3.06
N GLN A 119 4.36 -12.39 -2.58
CA GLN A 119 4.64 -11.10 -3.19
C GLN A 119 4.77 -9.98 -2.13
N ASN A 120 5.34 -8.86 -2.53
CA ASN A 120 5.29 -7.61 -1.80
C ASN A 120 3.86 -7.03 -1.82
N ASP A 121 3.43 -6.37 -0.73
CA ASP A 121 2.09 -5.82 -0.57
C ASP A 121 1.74 -4.73 -1.59
N ALA A 122 2.68 -3.82 -1.90
CA ALA A 122 2.47 -2.80 -2.93
C ALA A 122 2.40 -3.40 -4.35
N ASN A 123 3.21 -4.43 -4.63
CA ASN A 123 3.15 -5.16 -5.89
C ASN A 123 1.83 -5.94 -6.03
N ALA A 124 1.36 -6.58 -4.97
CA ALA A 124 0.07 -7.27 -4.97
C ALA A 124 -1.08 -6.29 -5.20
N ALA A 125 -1.07 -5.14 -4.51
CA ALA A 125 -2.06 -4.08 -4.72
C ALA A 125 -2.02 -3.52 -6.15
N ALA A 126 -0.82 -3.32 -6.72
CA ALA A 126 -0.67 -2.88 -8.10
C ALA A 126 -1.24 -3.90 -9.09
N TYR A 127 -1.01 -5.19 -8.82
CA TYR A 127 -1.56 -6.24 -9.67
C TYR A 127 -3.09 -6.31 -9.58
N GLY A 128 -3.67 -6.13 -8.39
CA GLY A 128 -5.11 -6.03 -8.21
C GLY A 128 -5.72 -4.90 -9.05
N GLU A 129 -5.17 -3.68 -8.97
CA GLU A 129 -5.61 -2.53 -9.77
C GLU A 129 -5.43 -2.76 -11.29
N TYR A 130 -4.37 -3.44 -11.69
CA TYR A 130 -4.12 -3.80 -13.08
C TYR A 130 -5.09 -4.86 -13.57
N TRP A 131 -5.42 -5.86 -12.76
CA TRP A 131 -6.27 -6.99 -13.13
C TRP A 131 -7.74 -6.59 -13.24
N ILE A 132 -8.29 -5.93 -12.22
CA ILE A 132 -9.73 -5.64 -12.12
C ILE A 132 -10.08 -4.21 -11.72
N GLY A 133 -9.11 -3.41 -11.30
CA GLY A 133 -9.31 -2.05 -10.82
C GLY A 133 -9.20 -0.99 -11.91
N GLY A 134 -8.77 0.19 -11.50
CA GLY A 134 -8.69 1.38 -12.35
C GLY A 134 -7.71 1.27 -13.52
N ALA A 135 -6.76 0.32 -13.49
CA ALA A 135 -5.72 0.16 -14.51
C ALA A 135 -5.89 -1.05 -15.43
N ARG A 136 -7.06 -1.70 -15.45
CA ARG A 136 -7.30 -2.93 -16.24
C ARG A 136 -7.14 -2.78 -17.76
N GLU A 137 -7.15 -1.58 -18.29
CA GLU A 137 -6.95 -1.31 -19.72
C GLU A 137 -5.54 -0.73 -20.03
N ALA A 138 -4.73 -0.50 -19.00
CA ALA A 138 -3.38 0.02 -19.13
C ALA A 138 -2.40 -1.10 -19.53
N ARG A 139 -1.36 -0.79 -20.27
CA ARG A 139 -0.22 -1.70 -20.52
C ARG A 139 0.86 -1.55 -19.47
N SER A 140 0.91 -0.38 -18.84
CA SER A 140 1.89 -0.07 -17.79
C SER A 140 1.24 0.76 -16.68
N LEU A 141 1.53 0.39 -15.44
CA LEU A 141 1.00 0.98 -14.23
C LEU A 141 2.11 1.25 -13.23
N VAL A 142 2.06 2.41 -12.61
CA VAL A 142 2.72 2.70 -11.33
C VAL A 142 1.63 2.91 -10.29
N LEU A 143 1.61 2.11 -9.23
CA LEU A 143 0.75 2.32 -8.08
C LEU A 143 1.58 2.80 -6.89
N TRP A 144 1.30 3.99 -6.38
CA TRP A 144 1.77 4.47 -5.10
C TRP A 144 0.84 3.99 -3.98
N THR A 145 1.37 3.33 -2.96
CA THR A 145 0.61 2.95 -1.77
C THR A 145 1.02 3.84 -0.60
N LEU A 146 0.13 4.77 -0.24
CA LEU A 146 0.35 5.76 0.80
C LEU A 146 -0.21 5.28 2.14
N GLY A 147 0.64 4.95 3.06
CA GLY A 147 0.29 4.39 4.37
C GLY A 147 1.25 4.86 5.45
N THR A 148 1.72 3.95 6.30
CA THR A 148 2.80 4.20 7.28
C THR A 148 4.03 4.79 6.61
N GLY A 149 4.43 4.20 5.49
CA GLY A 149 5.47 4.67 4.57
C GLY A 149 4.89 4.97 3.19
N VAL A 150 5.74 4.92 2.17
CA VAL A 150 5.41 5.06 0.75
C VAL A 150 5.88 3.82 0.00
N GLY A 151 4.94 2.92 -0.31
CA GLY A 151 5.21 1.79 -1.19
C GLY A 151 4.92 2.13 -2.65
N CYS A 152 5.44 1.30 -3.54
CA CYS A 152 5.20 1.42 -4.98
C CYS A 152 5.22 0.05 -5.64
N GLY A 153 4.23 -0.22 -6.49
CA GLY A 153 4.22 -1.36 -7.39
C GLY A 153 4.25 -0.90 -8.84
N ILE A 154 5.04 -1.59 -9.66
CA ILE A 154 5.23 -1.24 -11.07
C ILE A 154 4.90 -2.45 -11.93
N ILE A 155 4.04 -2.25 -12.92
CA ILE A 155 3.68 -3.26 -13.91
C ILE A 155 3.98 -2.72 -15.30
N ILE A 156 4.64 -3.52 -16.12
CA ILE A 156 4.92 -3.24 -17.53
C ILE A 156 4.60 -4.49 -18.34
N ASP A 157 3.69 -4.38 -19.32
CA ASP A 157 3.27 -5.49 -20.18
C ASP A 157 2.95 -6.77 -19.37
N GLU A 158 2.04 -6.67 -18.38
CA GLU A 158 1.59 -7.74 -17.46
C GLU A 158 2.64 -8.22 -16.44
N MET A 159 3.87 -7.73 -16.50
CA MET A 159 4.94 -8.14 -15.58
C MET A 159 5.12 -7.17 -14.43
N ILE A 160 5.12 -7.71 -13.22
CA ILE A 160 5.51 -6.97 -12.03
C ILE A 160 7.04 -6.77 -12.05
N ILE A 161 7.49 -5.56 -11.77
CA ILE A 161 8.92 -5.23 -11.66
C ILE A 161 9.42 -5.57 -10.25
N GLU A 162 9.77 -6.83 -10.04
CA GLU A 162 10.31 -7.33 -8.75
C GLU A 162 11.79 -6.99 -8.56
N GLY A 163 12.53 -6.85 -9.64
CA GLY A 163 13.99 -6.73 -9.63
C GLY A 163 14.70 -8.05 -9.28
N ARG A 164 16.01 -8.08 -9.51
CA ARG A 164 16.84 -9.29 -9.28
C ARG A 164 16.91 -9.72 -7.81
N HIS A 165 16.75 -8.77 -6.89
CA HIS A 165 16.89 -8.98 -5.45
C HIS A 165 15.58 -8.71 -4.70
N SER A 166 14.43 -8.79 -5.38
CA SER A 166 13.10 -8.53 -4.81
C SER A 166 12.93 -7.11 -4.22
N HIS A 167 13.65 -6.12 -4.76
CA HIS A 167 13.61 -4.72 -4.35
C HIS A 167 13.32 -3.78 -5.54
N GLY A 168 12.79 -4.32 -6.64
CA GLY A 168 12.21 -3.51 -7.72
C GLY A 168 10.96 -2.81 -7.22
N GLY A 169 10.75 -1.56 -7.64
CA GLY A 169 9.59 -0.80 -7.20
C GLY A 169 9.72 -0.09 -5.84
N GLU A 170 10.87 -0.14 -5.16
CA GLU A 170 11.13 0.58 -3.89
C GLU A 170 11.25 2.11 -4.10
N CYS A 171 10.26 2.70 -4.82
CA CYS A 171 10.31 4.09 -5.25
C CYS A 171 10.09 5.10 -4.11
N GLY A 172 9.53 4.67 -2.98
CA GLY A 172 9.50 5.48 -1.76
C GLY A 172 10.89 5.88 -1.26
N HIS A 173 11.92 5.11 -1.65
CA HIS A 173 13.32 5.37 -1.29
C HIS A 173 14.11 6.16 -2.35
N MET A 174 13.46 6.65 -3.42
CA MET A 174 14.08 7.62 -4.34
C MET A 174 14.51 8.88 -3.58
N ILE A 175 15.74 9.33 -3.84
CA ILE A 175 16.27 10.56 -3.24
C ILE A 175 15.69 11.76 -3.98
N ILE A 176 14.86 12.54 -3.29
CA ILE A 176 14.28 13.79 -3.80
C ILE A 176 14.96 15.03 -3.23
N GLN A 177 15.72 14.88 -2.15
CA GLN A 177 16.48 15.93 -1.51
C GLN A 177 17.93 15.49 -1.29
N MET A 178 18.86 16.02 -2.08
CA MET A 178 20.28 15.61 -2.06
C MET A 178 21.03 16.10 -0.83
N THR A 179 20.72 17.29 -0.33
CA THR A 179 21.45 17.94 0.76
C THR A 179 20.51 18.32 1.89
N ASN A 180 20.92 18.12 3.13
CA ASN A 180 20.10 18.41 4.31
C ASN A 180 18.72 17.72 4.29
N GLY A 181 18.65 16.54 3.65
CA GLY A 181 17.41 15.76 3.57
C GLY A 181 17.00 15.20 4.92
N ARG A 182 15.69 14.98 5.11
CA ARG A 182 15.12 14.35 6.30
C ARG A 182 15.54 12.89 6.39
N LEU A 183 15.75 12.40 7.61
CA LEU A 183 16.02 10.99 7.88
C LEU A 183 14.73 10.19 7.72
N CYS A 184 14.80 9.13 6.92
CA CYS A 184 13.75 8.10 6.81
C CYS A 184 13.90 7.03 7.89
N ASP A 185 12.83 6.36 8.23
CA ASP A 185 12.86 5.24 9.20
C ASP A 185 13.74 4.06 8.72
N SER A 186 13.98 3.95 7.41
CA SER A 186 14.94 3.01 6.80
C SER A 186 16.41 3.38 7.00
N GLY A 187 16.71 4.52 7.62
CA GLY A 187 18.06 5.01 7.88
C GLY A 187 18.70 5.82 6.75
N GLN A 188 17.98 6.07 5.64
CA GLN A 188 18.45 6.89 4.52
C GLN A 188 17.98 8.34 4.66
N TYR A 189 18.69 9.27 4.02
CA TYR A 189 18.35 10.68 4.04
C TYR A 189 17.78 11.15 2.70
N GLY A 190 16.80 12.04 2.76
CA GLY A 190 16.26 12.73 1.59
C GLY A 190 15.38 11.88 0.68
N THR A 191 14.91 10.72 1.15
CA THR A 191 14.01 9.84 0.40
C THR A 191 12.61 10.43 0.29
N LEU A 192 11.85 10.07 -0.73
CA LEU A 192 10.45 10.46 -0.90
C LEU A 192 9.60 10.10 0.34
N GLU A 193 9.79 8.92 0.90
CA GLU A 193 9.08 8.47 2.11
C GLU A 193 9.34 9.37 3.31
N ALA A 194 10.55 9.95 3.46
CA ALA A 194 10.87 10.88 4.54
C ALA A 194 10.03 12.17 4.51
N TYR A 195 9.34 12.45 3.40
CA TYR A 195 8.48 13.62 3.20
C TYR A 195 7.00 13.27 3.04
N SER A 196 6.69 12.08 2.51
CA SER A 196 5.32 11.73 2.12
C SER A 196 4.76 10.49 2.83
N GLY A 197 5.56 9.77 3.61
CA GLY A 197 5.07 8.67 4.44
C GLY A 197 4.26 9.18 5.64
N GLY A 198 3.25 8.44 6.07
CA GLY A 198 2.37 8.85 7.16
C GLY A 198 3.11 9.08 8.48
N LYS A 199 4.08 8.23 8.83
CA LYS A 199 4.95 8.46 10.01
C LYS A 199 5.81 9.72 9.86
N SER A 200 6.34 9.97 8.68
CA SER A 200 7.15 11.16 8.40
C SER A 200 6.33 12.44 8.48
N LEU A 201 5.09 12.39 7.97
CA LEU A 201 4.12 13.48 8.08
C LEU A 201 3.83 13.83 9.55
N VAL A 202 3.55 12.82 10.38
CA VAL A 202 3.30 13.00 11.82
C VAL A 202 4.51 13.58 12.52
N ARG A 203 5.70 13.05 12.26
CA ARG A 203 6.96 13.57 12.85
C ARG A 203 7.20 15.02 12.47
N HIS A 204 7.02 15.37 11.19
CA HIS A 204 7.17 16.76 10.73
C HIS A 204 6.14 17.69 11.37
N CYS A 205 4.89 17.25 11.46
CA CYS A 205 3.87 18.00 12.16
C CYS A 205 4.25 18.27 13.61
N GLN A 206 4.70 17.27 14.36
CA GLN A 206 5.13 17.41 15.75
C GLN A 206 6.29 18.40 15.89
N GLU A 207 7.32 18.31 15.02
CA GLU A 207 8.45 19.27 15.00
C GLU A 207 7.98 20.72 14.85
N LEU A 208 6.99 20.97 13.98
CA LEU A 208 6.46 22.32 13.76
C LEU A 208 5.57 22.80 14.92
N LEU A 209 4.79 21.93 15.52
CA LEU A 209 4.01 22.24 16.73
C LEU A 209 4.94 22.58 17.89
N ASP A 210 6.01 21.80 18.10
CA ASP A 210 7.01 22.03 19.15
C ASP A 210 7.80 23.35 18.92
N ALA A 211 7.96 23.74 17.65
CA ALA A 211 8.53 25.04 17.27
C ALA A 211 7.56 26.23 17.43
N GLY A 212 6.35 25.98 17.93
CA GLY A 212 5.35 27.01 18.25
C GLY A 212 4.50 27.45 17.06
N ARG A 213 4.43 26.67 15.96
CA ARG A 213 3.49 26.96 14.86
C ARG A 213 2.05 26.90 15.37
N SER A 214 1.26 27.91 15.05
CA SER A 214 -0.16 27.96 15.37
C SER A 214 -0.93 26.93 14.57
N SER A 215 -1.80 26.14 15.23
CA SER A 215 -2.63 25.12 14.61
C SER A 215 -3.79 24.70 15.52
N LEU A 216 -4.91 24.30 14.95
CA LEU A 216 -6.01 23.62 15.64
C LEU A 216 -5.58 22.29 16.28
N LEU A 217 -4.51 21.68 15.76
CA LEU A 217 -3.97 20.43 16.29
C LEU A 217 -3.59 20.50 17.76
N HIS A 218 -3.14 21.69 18.28
CA HIS A 218 -2.86 21.86 19.71
C HIS A 218 -4.09 21.53 20.57
N SER A 219 -5.22 22.16 20.25
CA SER A 219 -6.46 21.94 21.01
C SER A 219 -7.02 20.53 20.83
N MET A 220 -6.84 19.93 19.64
CA MET A 220 -7.29 18.55 19.37
C MET A 220 -6.47 17.54 20.17
N ILE A 221 -5.16 17.73 20.30
CA ILE A 221 -4.24 16.88 21.09
C ILE A 221 -4.51 17.06 22.59
N GLU A 222 -4.66 18.29 23.07
CA GLU A 222 -5.03 18.60 24.46
C GLU A 222 -6.39 17.97 24.82
N GLY A 223 -7.30 17.86 23.85
CA GLY A 223 -8.57 17.15 23.95
C GLY A 223 -8.44 15.61 23.99
N GLY A 224 -7.22 15.06 24.03
CA GLY A 224 -6.94 13.64 24.18
C GLY A 224 -6.87 12.85 22.88
N LYS A 225 -6.80 13.50 21.72
CA LYS A 225 -6.59 12.82 20.43
C LYS A 225 -5.10 12.58 20.17
N GLU A 226 -4.77 11.43 19.63
CA GLU A 226 -3.41 11.09 19.21
C GLU A 226 -3.08 11.74 17.85
N LEU A 227 -1.89 12.36 17.75
CA LEU A 227 -1.41 12.91 16.48
C LEU A 227 -1.21 11.79 15.46
N SER A 228 -1.89 11.90 14.35
CA SER A 228 -1.93 10.89 13.29
C SER A 228 -2.21 11.55 11.93
N PRO A 229 -1.96 10.87 10.80
CA PRO A 229 -2.35 11.39 9.49
C PRO A 229 -3.84 11.71 9.40
N LEU A 230 -4.68 10.92 10.07
CA LEU A 230 -6.12 11.17 10.15
C LEU A 230 -6.44 12.47 10.92
N LEU A 231 -5.75 12.72 12.04
CA LEU A 231 -5.96 13.96 12.80
C LEU A 231 -5.51 15.18 12.00
N ILE A 232 -4.39 15.09 11.28
CA ILE A 232 -3.91 16.15 10.37
C ILE A 232 -4.94 16.39 9.25
N SER A 233 -5.50 15.35 8.65
CA SER A 233 -6.59 15.46 7.67
C SER A 233 -7.81 16.18 8.24
N GLN A 234 -8.24 15.81 9.44
CA GLN A 234 -9.38 16.44 10.13
C GLN A 234 -9.15 17.92 10.45
N ALA A 235 -7.91 18.32 10.75
CA ALA A 235 -7.56 19.72 10.94
C ALA A 235 -7.56 20.48 9.61
N ALA A 236 -7.02 19.89 8.55
CA ALA A 236 -7.03 20.47 7.21
C ALA A 236 -8.44 20.66 6.65
N GLU A 237 -9.36 19.73 6.92
CA GLU A 237 -10.79 19.86 6.57
C GLU A 237 -11.49 21.04 7.31
N GLN A 238 -10.89 21.51 8.42
CA GLN A 238 -11.31 22.71 9.14
C GLN A 238 -10.48 23.93 8.76
N GLU A 239 -9.82 23.89 7.61
CA GLU A 239 -9.00 24.97 7.05
C GLU A 239 -7.79 25.37 7.95
N ASP A 240 -7.24 24.43 8.71
CA ASP A 240 -6.00 24.64 9.46
C ASP A 240 -4.80 24.83 8.51
N GLU A 241 -4.17 25.97 8.57
CA GLU A 241 -3.10 26.36 7.64
C GLU A 241 -1.89 25.41 7.72
N LEU A 242 -1.48 24.98 8.93
CA LEU A 242 -0.36 24.08 9.10
C LEU A 242 -0.64 22.69 8.54
N ALA A 243 -1.83 22.17 8.80
CA ALA A 243 -2.23 20.86 8.29
C ALA A 243 -2.32 20.85 6.75
N ILE A 244 -2.87 21.91 6.17
CA ILE A 244 -2.91 22.08 4.70
C ILE A 244 -1.49 22.18 4.12
N GLU A 245 -0.61 22.99 4.71
CA GLU A 245 0.79 23.15 4.28
C GLU A 245 1.49 21.78 4.22
N LEU A 246 1.40 20.99 5.28
CA LEU A 246 2.01 19.67 5.39
C LEU A 246 1.50 18.69 4.32
N ILE A 247 0.19 18.67 4.10
CA ILE A 247 -0.43 17.80 3.08
C ILE A 247 -0.01 18.23 1.67
N MET A 248 0.03 19.53 1.40
CA MET A 248 0.42 20.05 0.08
C MET A 248 1.92 19.88 -0.18
N GLU A 249 2.78 19.97 0.86
CA GLU A 249 4.21 19.63 0.75
C GLU A 249 4.39 18.14 0.39
N SER A 250 3.68 17.26 1.08
CA SER A 250 3.68 15.82 0.75
C SER A 250 3.24 15.57 -0.70
N ALA A 251 2.18 16.22 -1.15
CA ALA A 251 1.72 16.14 -2.54
C ALA A 251 2.76 16.62 -3.55
N MET A 252 3.46 17.73 -3.24
CA MET A 252 4.56 18.25 -4.06
C MET A 252 5.68 17.22 -4.19
N CYS A 253 6.11 16.61 -3.08
CA CYS A 253 7.15 15.60 -3.08
C CYS A 253 6.75 14.35 -3.91
N LEU A 254 5.50 13.91 -3.80
CA LEU A 254 4.95 12.83 -4.63
C LEU A 254 4.91 13.22 -6.11
N GLY A 255 4.63 14.47 -6.44
CA GLY A 255 4.71 14.99 -7.81
C GLY A 255 6.12 14.91 -8.39
N VAL A 256 7.15 15.17 -7.59
CA VAL A 256 8.56 14.98 -7.97
C VAL A 256 8.85 13.49 -8.24
N GLY A 257 8.44 12.59 -7.33
CA GLY A 257 8.57 11.14 -7.50
C GLY A 257 7.84 10.64 -8.75
N THR A 258 6.61 11.10 -8.96
CA THR A 258 5.79 10.82 -10.14
C THR A 258 6.48 11.24 -11.43
N THR A 259 7.04 12.44 -11.47
CA THR A 259 7.83 12.93 -12.62
C THR A 259 9.04 12.05 -12.92
N THR A 260 9.74 11.61 -11.87
CA THR A 260 10.90 10.71 -12.01
C THR A 260 10.49 9.40 -12.67
N LEU A 261 9.36 8.82 -12.27
CA LEU A 261 8.85 7.58 -12.87
C LEU A 261 8.32 7.79 -14.29
N MET A 262 7.69 8.92 -14.60
CA MET A 262 7.36 9.29 -15.98
C MET A 262 8.58 9.29 -16.88
N HIS A 263 9.71 9.87 -16.43
CA HIS A 263 10.94 9.92 -17.23
C HIS A 263 11.73 8.60 -17.26
N THR A 264 11.45 7.68 -16.34
CA THR A 264 12.19 6.41 -16.24
C THR A 264 11.47 5.27 -16.92
N ILE A 265 10.13 5.25 -16.84
CA ILE A 265 9.28 4.12 -17.23
C ILE A 265 8.32 4.51 -18.36
N ASP A 266 7.91 5.80 -18.42
CA ASP A 266 6.88 6.32 -19.34
C ASP A 266 5.57 5.52 -19.27
N PRO A 267 4.90 5.46 -18.06
CA PRO A 267 3.76 4.59 -17.87
C PRO A 267 2.46 5.18 -18.43
N ASP A 268 1.51 4.31 -18.81
CA ASP A 268 0.15 4.74 -19.18
C ASP A 268 -0.61 5.35 -18.01
N MET A 269 -0.43 4.77 -16.80
CA MET A 269 -1.14 5.20 -15.60
C MET A 269 -0.24 5.29 -14.38
N ILE A 270 -0.51 6.29 -13.54
CA ILE A 270 0.05 6.42 -12.19
C ILE A 270 -1.13 6.60 -11.24
N LEU A 271 -1.33 5.62 -10.36
CA LEU A 271 -2.42 5.62 -9.39
C LEU A 271 -1.92 5.84 -7.97
N PHE A 272 -2.76 6.47 -7.14
CA PHE A 272 -2.52 6.71 -5.72
C PHE A 272 -3.55 5.96 -4.88
N GLY A 273 -3.09 5.02 -4.06
CA GLY A 273 -3.92 4.24 -3.15
C GLY A 273 -3.38 4.26 -1.72
N GLY A 274 -4.02 3.52 -0.83
CA GLY A 274 -3.65 3.41 0.58
C GLY A 274 -4.45 4.33 1.50
N ALA A 275 -4.08 4.32 2.78
CA ALA A 275 -4.86 5.01 3.83
C ALA A 275 -4.60 6.53 3.93
N VAL A 276 -3.49 7.02 3.35
CA VAL A 276 -3.05 8.42 3.45
C VAL A 276 -3.28 9.15 2.12
N THR A 277 -4.50 9.06 1.61
CA THR A 277 -4.98 9.75 0.39
C THR A 277 -5.92 10.91 0.71
N PHE A 278 -6.07 11.23 2.00
CA PHE A 278 -6.90 12.35 2.50
C PHE A 278 -8.34 12.33 1.99
N GLY A 279 -8.94 11.13 2.03
CA GLY A 279 -10.31 10.89 1.55
C GLY A 279 -10.43 10.58 0.05
N GLY A 280 -9.32 10.63 -0.67
CA GLY A 280 -9.26 10.21 -2.08
C GLY A 280 -10.20 11.00 -3.00
N ARG A 281 -10.84 10.28 -3.93
CA ARG A 281 -11.70 10.86 -4.97
C ARG A 281 -12.93 11.54 -4.41
N ASP A 282 -13.44 11.08 -3.26
CA ASP A 282 -14.71 11.54 -2.69
C ASP A 282 -14.57 12.74 -1.73
N SER A 283 -13.34 13.18 -1.45
CA SER A 283 -13.02 14.28 -0.56
C SER A 283 -12.46 15.49 -1.32
N GLU A 284 -12.88 16.69 -0.95
CA GLU A 284 -12.32 17.94 -1.48
C GLU A 284 -10.81 18.04 -1.17
N LEU A 285 -10.40 17.66 0.04
CA LEU A 285 -8.99 17.64 0.43
C LEU A 285 -8.20 16.64 -0.42
N GLY A 286 -8.75 15.44 -0.67
CA GLY A 286 -8.15 14.46 -1.56
C GLY A 286 -8.00 14.98 -2.99
N GLN A 287 -9.02 15.67 -3.51
CA GLN A 287 -8.94 16.30 -4.85
C GLN A 287 -7.86 17.39 -4.89
N ARG A 288 -7.75 18.24 -3.86
CA ARG A 288 -6.69 19.26 -3.75
C ARG A 288 -5.30 18.61 -3.70
N PHE A 289 -5.17 17.50 -2.95
CA PHE A 289 -3.93 16.71 -2.87
C PHE A 289 -3.52 16.17 -4.24
N LEU A 290 -4.42 15.49 -4.96
CA LEU A 290 -4.15 14.95 -6.29
C LEU A 290 -3.84 16.05 -7.31
N GLN A 291 -4.59 17.15 -7.24
CA GLN A 291 -4.37 18.31 -8.11
C GLN A 291 -2.95 18.90 -7.91
N ARG A 292 -2.50 19.00 -6.66
CA ARG A 292 -1.13 19.48 -6.34
C ARG A 292 -0.05 18.56 -6.91
N ILE A 293 -0.26 17.23 -6.86
CA ILE A 293 0.64 16.24 -7.50
C ILE A 293 0.70 16.47 -9.02
N ARG A 294 -0.47 16.63 -9.66
CA ARG A 294 -0.58 16.87 -11.11
C ARG A 294 0.10 18.17 -11.53
N GLU A 295 -0.05 19.24 -10.76
CA GLU A 295 0.59 20.53 -11.01
C GLU A 295 2.11 20.43 -10.96
N GLU A 296 2.65 19.72 -9.98
CA GLU A 296 4.09 19.52 -9.84
C GLU A 296 4.64 18.67 -10.98
N ALA A 297 3.94 17.58 -11.36
CA ALA A 297 4.30 16.76 -12.50
C ALA A 297 4.25 17.56 -13.82
N ARG A 298 3.23 18.40 -14.00
CA ARG A 298 3.10 19.27 -15.18
C ARG A 298 4.27 20.24 -15.35
N GLN A 299 4.79 20.78 -14.25
CA GLN A 299 5.89 21.73 -14.28
C GLN A 299 7.23 21.08 -14.61
N ARG A 300 7.41 19.79 -14.32
CA ARG A 300 8.69 19.09 -14.35
C ARG A 300 8.79 18.03 -15.43
N ALA A 301 7.70 17.38 -15.80
CA ALA A 301 7.70 16.33 -16.81
C ALA A 301 7.83 16.89 -18.23
N PHE A 302 8.39 16.11 -19.11
CA PHE A 302 8.28 16.37 -20.54
C PHE A 302 6.79 16.39 -20.96
N LYS A 303 6.48 17.24 -21.92
CA LYS A 303 5.10 17.48 -22.34
C LYS A 303 4.39 16.19 -22.80
N VAL A 304 5.04 15.35 -23.59
CA VAL A 304 4.42 14.14 -24.16
C VAL A 304 4.07 13.13 -23.07
N PRO A 305 4.97 12.71 -22.16
CA PRO A 305 4.60 11.84 -21.04
C PRO A 305 3.46 12.44 -20.20
N TYR A 306 3.56 13.71 -19.82
CA TYR A 306 2.53 14.33 -18.98
C TYR A 306 1.13 14.35 -19.62
N GLU A 307 1.05 14.64 -20.93
CA GLU A 307 -0.23 14.71 -21.65
C GLU A 307 -0.87 13.33 -21.90
N ASN A 308 -0.09 12.24 -21.83
CA ASN A 308 -0.55 10.89 -22.13
C ASN A 308 -0.61 9.96 -20.91
N THR A 309 0.04 10.30 -19.80
CA THR A 309 -0.06 9.50 -18.57
C THR A 309 -1.30 9.93 -17.76
N ILE A 310 -2.15 8.99 -17.41
CA ILE A 310 -3.27 9.22 -16.50
C ILE A 310 -2.74 9.20 -15.05
N ILE A 311 -3.02 10.27 -14.30
CA ILE A 311 -2.69 10.38 -12.87
C ILE A 311 -4.01 10.44 -12.12
N ASP A 312 -4.33 9.41 -11.30
CA ASP A 312 -5.61 9.35 -10.57
C ASP A 312 -5.48 8.55 -9.27
N PHE A 313 -6.58 8.41 -8.54
CA PHE A 313 -6.69 7.52 -7.40
C PHE A 313 -6.98 6.08 -7.83
N ALA A 314 -6.48 5.13 -7.04
CA ALA A 314 -6.80 3.71 -7.12
C ALA A 314 -8.29 3.44 -6.83
N GLU A 315 -8.83 2.36 -7.36
CA GLU A 315 -10.26 2.03 -7.25
C GLU A 315 -10.57 0.96 -6.20
N LEU A 316 -9.68 -0.01 -6.01
CA LEU A 316 -9.92 -1.15 -5.11
C LEU A 316 -9.74 -0.80 -3.62
N GLY A 317 -9.15 0.35 -3.31
CA GLY A 317 -8.99 0.84 -1.95
C GLY A 317 -8.23 -0.15 -1.07
N SER A 318 -8.83 -0.50 0.07
CA SER A 318 -8.20 -1.40 1.06
C SER A 318 -8.18 -2.87 0.65
N ASP A 319 -8.83 -3.24 -0.43
CA ASP A 319 -9.03 -4.62 -0.85
C ASP A 319 -7.99 -5.07 -1.87
N ALA A 320 -7.29 -4.12 -2.51
CA ALA A 320 -6.29 -4.39 -3.53
C ALA A 320 -5.21 -5.41 -3.11
N GLY A 321 -4.82 -5.43 -1.82
CA GLY A 321 -3.72 -6.28 -1.34
C GLY A 321 -4.06 -7.77 -1.22
N TYR A 322 -5.36 -8.15 -1.12
CA TYR A 322 -5.75 -9.57 -1.06
C TYR A 322 -6.44 -10.07 -2.34
N ILE A 323 -6.86 -9.17 -3.24
CA ILE A 323 -7.36 -9.50 -4.58
C ILE A 323 -6.20 -9.87 -5.49
#